data_160b407f86607d4532d86dba89c40087
#
_entry.id   160b407f86607d4532d86dba89c40087
#
_cell.length_a   1.000
_cell.length_b   1.000
_cell.length_c   1.000
_cell.angle_alpha   90.00
_cell.angle_beta   90.00
_cell.angle_gamma   90.00
#
_symmetry.space_group_name_H-M   'P 1'
#
loop_
_entity.id
_entity.type
_entity.pdbx_description
1 polymer ?
#
loop_
_entity_poly.entity_id
_entity_poly.type
_entity_poly.pdbx_seq_one_letter_code
_entity_poly.pdbx_strand_id
1 'polypeptide(L)'
;MPNPEFAAQNVVTRSDRWHAITASFLGWTLDAFDFFVLTFLIDVLAAQFHVSPKKIIFTTFTTLAMRPVGALLFGLLADRYGRRKPLMANIVFFSIVELLCGFAPNYTVFLILRTVYGIGMGGAWGVGASLAMENAPGGLRGILSGIVQSGYSIGYLLAAVAARFVLPFWGWRAMFWIGGVPALLAFYIRSKVRESKAWEQHRAPTVRAIVRTAGGHWKIFSYLVLLMTMMMFLSHGTQDLYPHFLRSVYGYSAATIAYIAMIYNIGAVMGAILFGYLSERLGRRRSMVMALVLSFAVIPAWAFGGSLTGLVMGAFAMQAGVQGAWGIIPAHLNELSPDSVRGLMPGFAYQLGILIAAPVNNIQFWLQSKVGYAWALAGFEAVNITLLAITVSLGSEKKGKSFLREEPAEAVPR
;
A
#
# COMPACT_ATOMS: atom_id res chain seq x y z
N MET A 1 1.33 13.39 -43.00
CA MET A 1 2.18 12.55 -42.13
C MET A 1 2.26 13.24 -40.78
N PRO A 2 2.00 12.57 -39.67
CA PRO A 2 2.16 13.20 -38.37
C PRO A 2 3.59 13.70 -38.22
N ASN A 3 3.74 14.89 -37.64
CA ASN A 3 5.03 15.49 -37.44
C ASN A 3 5.92 14.52 -36.62
N PRO A 4 7.00 13.96 -37.16
CA PRO A 4 7.82 12.96 -36.49
C PRO A 4 8.40 13.45 -35.16
N GLU A 5 8.59 14.77 -34.98
CA GLU A 5 9.00 15.36 -33.71
C GLU A 5 7.89 15.28 -32.64
N PHE A 6 6.60 15.38 -33.03
CA PHE A 6 5.47 15.27 -32.10
C PHE A 6 5.26 13.81 -31.65
N ALA A 7 5.42 12.85 -32.56
CA ALA A 7 5.38 11.42 -32.23
C ALA A 7 6.55 11.02 -31.31
N ALA A 8 7.75 11.53 -31.54
CA ALA A 8 8.92 11.26 -30.69
C ALA A 8 8.79 11.86 -29.29
N GLN A 9 8.13 13.00 -29.13
CA GLN A 9 7.92 13.65 -27.83
C GLN A 9 6.93 12.89 -26.93
N ASN A 10 6.03 12.06 -27.49
CA ASN A 10 5.00 11.35 -26.74
C ASN A 10 5.39 9.92 -26.32
N VAL A 11 6.54 9.40 -26.71
CA VAL A 11 6.98 8.06 -26.37
C VAL A 11 7.59 8.02 -24.97
N VAL A 12 6.98 7.25 -24.05
CA VAL A 12 7.60 6.88 -22.77
C VAL A 12 8.69 5.85 -23.05
N THR A 13 9.95 6.21 -22.86
CA THR A 13 11.06 5.30 -23.11
C THR A 13 11.09 4.14 -22.13
N ARG A 14 11.75 3.03 -22.49
CA ARG A 14 11.94 1.89 -21.57
C ARG A 14 12.68 2.32 -20.30
N SER A 15 13.64 3.22 -20.43
CA SER A 15 14.38 3.77 -19.28
C SER A 15 13.49 4.59 -18.35
N ASP A 16 12.67 5.51 -18.88
CA ASP A 16 11.76 6.35 -18.08
C ASP A 16 10.79 5.49 -17.26
N ARG A 17 10.26 4.43 -17.90
CA ARG A 17 9.39 3.45 -17.25
C ARG A 17 10.05 2.79 -16.04
N TRP A 18 11.25 2.22 -16.25
CA TRP A 18 11.93 1.53 -15.16
C TRP A 18 12.32 2.48 -14.03
N HIS A 19 12.73 3.70 -14.34
CA HIS A 19 13.02 4.69 -13.30
C HIS A 19 11.78 5.07 -12.49
N ALA A 20 10.62 5.23 -13.13
CA ALA A 20 9.36 5.51 -12.43
C ALA A 20 8.91 4.34 -11.54
N ILE A 21 8.97 3.10 -12.05
CA ILE A 21 8.62 1.90 -11.30
C ILE A 21 9.57 1.70 -10.11
N THR A 22 10.88 1.82 -10.32
CA THR A 22 11.89 1.67 -9.27
C THR A 22 11.71 2.73 -8.18
N ALA A 23 11.46 3.98 -8.56
CA ALA A 23 11.21 5.06 -7.60
C ALA A 23 9.96 4.80 -6.75
N SER A 24 8.88 4.34 -7.37
CA SER A 24 7.63 4.03 -6.68
C SER A 24 7.75 2.80 -5.78
N PHE A 25 8.44 1.76 -6.25
CA PHE A 25 8.71 0.55 -5.48
C PHE A 25 9.58 0.84 -4.26
N LEU A 26 10.72 1.53 -4.45
CA LEU A 26 11.61 1.90 -3.35
C LEU A 26 10.94 2.87 -2.38
N GLY A 27 10.20 3.86 -2.88
CA GLY A 27 9.43 4.78 -2.04
C GLY A 27 8.44 4.05 -1.14
N TRP A 28 7.69 3.10 -1.69
CA TRP A 28 6.74 2.28 -0.93
C TRP A 28 7.43 1.31 0.04
N THR A 29 8.55 0.68 -0.39
CA THR A 29 9.33 -0.22 0.45
C THR A 29 9.90 0.49 1.68
N LEU A 30 10.46 1.68 1.48
CA LEU A 30 11.09 2.45 2.54
C LEU A 30 10.05 3.07 3.49
N ASP A 31 8.90 3.52 2.96
CA ASP A 31 7.77 3.97 3.77
C ASP A 31 7.22 2.83 4.66
N ALA A 32 7.09 1.63 4.11
CA ALA A 32 6.69 0.44 4.87
C ALA A 32 7.76 0.06 5.92
N PHE A 33 9.04 0.12 5.58
CA PHE A 33 10.13 -0.10 6.54
C PHE A 33 9.99 0.82 7.75
N ASP A 34 9.88 2.13 7.53
CA ASP A 34 9.78 3.14 8.59
C ASP A 34 8.53 2.94 9.47
N PHE A 35 7.43 2.51 8.87
CA PHE A 35 6.22 2.17 9.62
C PHE A 35 6.43 0.95 10.53
N PHE A 36 7.03 -0.12 9.99
CA PHE A 36 7.20 -1.36 10.72
C PHE A 36 8.33 -1.31 11.77
N VAL A 37 9.31 -0.44 11.63
CA VAL A 37 10.34 -0.20 12.66
C VAL A 37 9.69 0.03 14.02
N LEU A 38 8.64 0.84 14.10
CA LEU A 38 7.94 1.10 15.35
C LEU A 38 7.37 -0.18 16.00
N THR A 39 6.89 -1.12 15.21
CA THR A 39 6.31 -2.37 15.71
C THR A 39 7.33 -3.20 16.50
N PHE A 40 8.60 -3.18 16.08
CA PHE A 40 9.69 -3.88 16.75
C PHE A 40 10.24 -3.12 17.97
N LEU A 41 9.87 -1.85 18.15
CA LEU A 41 10.42 -0.98 19.17
C LEU A 41 9.46 -0.67 20.31
N ILE A 42 8.24 -1.22 20.32
CA ILE A 42 7.18 -0.87 21.28
C ILE A 42 7.68 -0.97 22.73
N ASP A 43 8.22 -2.12 23.12
CA ASP A 43 8.66 -2.35 24.51
C ASP A 43 9.92 -1.55 24.85
N VAL A 44 10.84 -1.41 23.88
CA VAL A 44 12.07 -0.63 24.04
C VAL A 44 11.76 0.84 24.26
N LEU A 45 10.85 1.42 23.46
CA LEU A 45 10.44 2.81 23.60
C LEU A 45 9.59 3.05 24.85
N ALA A 46 8.75 2.08 25.24
CA ALA A 46 8.00 2.15 26.48
C ALA A 46 8.92 2.25 27.69
N ALA A 47 9.96 1.41 27.75
CA ALA A 47 10.98 1.46 28.76
C ALA A 47 11.80 2.77 28.72
N GLN A 48 12.22 3.20 27.51
CA GLN A 48 13.04 4.40 27.32
C GLN A 48 12.32 5.69 27.76
N PHE A 49 11.03 5.82 27.44
CA PHE A 49 10.25 7.00 27.77
C PHE A 49 9.50 6.88 29.10
N HIS A 50 9.68 5.79 29.84
CA HIS A 50 8.98 5.50 31.11
C HIS A 50 7.45 5.61 30.99
N VAL A 51 6.89 5.04 29.90
CA VAL A 51 5.45 5.01 29.63
C VAL A 51 4.97 3.57 29.41
N SER A 52 3.65 3.35 29.50
CA SER A 52 3.09 2.05 29.17
C SER A 52 3.20 1.73 27.66
N PRO A 53 3.36 0.45 27.27
CA PRO A 53 3.32 0.03 25.85
C PRO A 53 2.09 0.54 25.10
N LYS A 54 0.95 0.67 25.78
CA LYS A 54 -0.28 1.24 25.20
C LYS A 54 -0.10 2.66 24.68
N LYS A 55 0.72 3.50 25.35
CA LYS A 55 1.04 4.85 24.87
C LYS A 55 1.89 4.81 23.59
N ILE A 56 2.82 3.88 23.46
CA ILE A 56 3.60 3.71 22.22
C ILE A 56 2.69 3.23 21.08
N ILE A 57 1.81 2.25 21.34
CA ILE A 57 0.81 1.80 20.35
C ILE A 57 -0.11 2.96 19.92
N PHE A 58 -0.46 3.86 20.84
CA PHE A 58 -1.23 5.06 20.52
C PHE A 58 -0.54 5.97 19.49
N THR A 59 0.79 5.98 19.43
CA THR A 59 1.51 6.75 18.38
C THR A 59 1.26 6.16 16.98
N THR A 60 1.10 4.83 16.86
CA THR A 60 0.69 4.20 15.60
C THR A 60 -0.70 4.66 15.19
N PHE A 61 -1.65 4.70 16.13
CA PHE A 61 -2.99 5.22 15.85
C PHE A 61 -2.96 6.68 15.35
N THR A 62 -2.21 7.58 16.02
CA THR A 62 -2.13 8.98 15.57
C THR A 62 -1.45 9.12 14.20
N THR A 63 -0.43 8.30 13.91
CA THR A 63 0.18 8.21 12.58
C THR A 63 -0.86 7.83 11.53
N LEU A 64 -1.62 6.76 11.75
CA LEU A 64 -2.63 6.29 10.80
C LEU A 64 -3.77 7.30 10.63
N ALA A 65 -4.20 7.97 11.70
CA ALA A 65 -5.26 8.97 11.67
C ALA A 65 -4.89 10.22 10.82
N MET A 66 -3.61 10.54 10.71
CA MET A 66 -3.13 11.69 9.91
C MET A 66 -2.85 11.33 8.44
N ARG A 67 -2.84 10.07 8.06
CA ARG A 67 -2.60 9.64 6.67
C ARG A 67 -3.62 10.20 5.66
N PRO A 68 -4.94 10.27 5.93
CA PRO A 68 -5.88 10.90 5.01
C PRO A 68 -5.55 12.37 4.72
N VAL A 69 -5.06 13.12 5.74
CA VAL A 69 -4.62 14.51 5.55
C VAL A 69 -3.45 14.58 4.56
N GLY A 70 -2.48 13.69 4.72
CA GLY A 70 -1.34 13.57 3.81
C GLY A 70 -1.75 13.20 2.39
N ALA A 71 -2.64 12.22 2.24
CA ALA A 71 -3.14 11.80 0.93
C ALA A 71 -3.88 12.94 0.21
N LEU A 72 -4.69 13.70 0.94
CA LEU A 72 -5.37 14.87 0.40
C LEU A 72 -4.36 15.94 -0.05
N LEU A 73 -3.41 16.30 0.83
CA LEU A 73 -2.41 17.33 0.55
C LEU A 73 -1.53 16.97 -0.65
N PHE A 74 -0.82 15.84 -0.56
CA PHE A 74 0.11 15.43 -1.62
C PHE A 74 -0.59 14.98 -2.89
N GLY A 75 -1.82 14.45 -2.80
CA GLY A 75 -2.64 14.11 -3.96
C GLY A 75 -3.05 15.36 -4.75
N LEU A 76 -3.52 16.42 -4.07
CA LEU A 76 -3.84 17.70 -4.69
C LEU A 76 -2.59 18.35 -5.33
N LEU A 77 -1.46 18.31 -4.64
CA LEU A 77 -0.18 18.80 -5.17
C LEU A 77 0.25 18.00 -6.40
N ALA A 78 0.06 16.67 -6.38
CA ALA A 78 0.42 15.80 -7.50
C ALA A 78 -0.45 16.03 -8.73
N ASP A 79 -1.75 16.29 -8.58
CA ASP A 79 -2.62 16.62 -9.70
C ASP A 79 -2.35 18.04 -10.25
N ARG A 80 -1.91 18.97 -9.38
CA ARG A 80 -1.65 20.35 -9.78
C ARG A 80 -0.26 20.58 -10.36
N TYR A 81 0.79 19.99 -9.77
CA TYR A 81 2.20 20.30 -10.05
C TYR A 81 2.99 19.15 -10.67
N GLY A 82 2.36 18.00 -10.92
CA GLY A 82 3.00 16.78 -11.43
C GLY A 82 3.26 15.75 -10.33
N ARG A 83 3.57 14.52 -10.74
CA ARG A 83 3.77 13.40 -9.82
C ARG A 83 5.15 13.46 -9.16
N ARG A 84 6.16 13.83 -9.96
CA ARG A 84 7.57 13.79 -9.57
C ARG A 84 7.89 14.73 -8.41
N LYS A 85 7.52 16.02 -8.50
CA LYS A 85 7.88 17.03 -7.50
C LYS A 85 7.22 16.75 -6.14
N PRO A 86 5.90 16.50 -6.04
CA PRO A 86 5.27 16.15 -4.77
C PRO A 86 5.78 14.85 -4.17
N LEU A 87 6.10 13.83 -4.99
CA LEU A 87 6.69 12.59 -4.50
C LEU A 87 8.05 12.84 -3.84
N MET A 88 8.92 13.63 -4.49
CA MET A 88 10.22 14.02 -3.92
C MET A 88 10.05 14.79 -2.61
N ALA A 89 9.18 15.80 -2.61
CA ALA A 89 8.92 16.61 -1.41
C ALA A 89 8.37 15.76 -0.27
N ASN A 90 7.48 14.82 -0.58
CA ASN A 90 6.92 13.88 0.37
C ASN A 90 7.98 12.97 0.98
N ILE A 91 8.85 12.36 0.14
CA ILE A 91 9.93 11.48 0.60
C ILE A 91 10.90 12.24 1.51
N VAL A 92 11.33 13.42 1.12
CA VAL A 92 12.21 14.26 1.96
C VAL A 92 11.52 14.61 3.27
N PHE A 93 10.25 14.98 3.22
CA PHE A 93 9.47 15.36 4.40
C PHE A 93 9.39 14.21 5.41
N PHE A 94 8.91 13.02 5.00
CA PHE A 94 8.79 11.93 5.95
C PHE A 94 10.15 11.40 6.44
N SER A 95 11.18 11.40 5.59
CA SER A 95 12.54 10.99 5.98
C SER A 95 13.14 11.92 7.03
N ILE A 96 12.94 13.24 6.91
CA ILE A 96 13.40 14.20 7.91
C ILE A 96 12.65 13.96 9.23
N VAL A 97 11.33 13.80 9.18
CA VAL A 97 10.53 13.57 10.38
C VAL A 97 10.91 12.25 11.06
N GLU A 98 11.16 11.19 10.28
CA GLU A 98 11.61 9.90 10.81
C GLU A 98 12.99 10.01 11.47
N LEU A 99 13.92 10.68 10.80
CA LEU A 99 15.24 10.98 11.40
C LEU A 99 15.11 11.73 12.73
N LEU A 100 14.22 12.73 12.81
CA LEU A 100 13.95 13.49 14.02
C LEU A 100 13.34 12.64 15.14
N CYS A 101 12.57 11.60 14.81
CA CYS A 101 12.07 10.63 15.81
C CYS A 101 13.21 9.99 16.60
N GLY A 102 14.37 9.71 15.96
CA GLY A 102 15.56 9.19 16.62
C GLY A 102 16.22 10.16 17.60
N PHE A 103 15.93 11.45 17.51
CA PHE A 103 16.41 12.48 18.45
C PHE A 103 15.39 12.89 19.51
N ALA A 104 14.18 12.27 19.52
CA ALA A 104 13.13 12.63 20.46
C ALA A 104 13.61 12.48 21.92
N PRO A 105 13.54 13.57 22.75
CA PRO A 105 13.99 13.54 24.13
C PRO A 105 12.98 12.89 25.08
N ASN A 106 11.69 12.89 24.71
CA ASN A 106 10.59 12.37 25.53
C ASN A 106 9.42 11.87 24.66
N TYR A 107 8.47 11.19 25.31
CA TYR A 107 7.29 10.64 24.67
C TYR A 107 6.45 11.68 23.93
N THR A 108 6.26 12.87 24.47
CA THR A 108 5.41 13.91 23.87
C THR A 108 5.96 14.38 22.53
N VAL A 109 7.27 14.67 22.47
CA VAL A 109 7.94 15.05 21.21
C VAL A 109 7.89 13.88 20.22
N PHE A 110 8.13 12.66 20.67
CA PHE A 110 8.02 11.46 19.82
C PHE A 110 6.62 11.30 19.26
N LEU A 111 5.57 11.44 20.07
CA LEU A 111 4.17 11.37 19.64
C LEU A 111 3.84 12.42 18.56
N ILE A 112 4.28 13.68 18.77
CA ILE A 112 4.07 14.76 17.80
C ILE A 112 4.75 14.42 16.47
N LEU A 113 6.02 14.00 16.53
CA LEU A 113 6.78 13.63 15.32
C LEU A 113 6.13 12.45 14.58
N ARG A 114 5.70 11.40 15.28
CA ARG A 114 4.97 10.27 14.66
C ARG A 114 3.63 10.68 14.07
N THR A 115 2.93 11.63 14.69
CA THR A 115 1.69 12.20 14.15
C THR A 115 1.96 12.97 12.85
N VAL A 116 3.00 13.81 12.83
CA VAL A 116 3.45 14.55 11.64
C VAL A 116 3.97 13.61 10.54
N TYR A 117 4.71 12.56 10.92
CA TYR A 117 5.13 11.49 10.00
C TYR A 117 3.96 10.89 9.24
N GLY A 118 2.80 10.70 9.92
CA GLY A 118 1.59 10.18 9.30
C GLY A 118 1.10 11.00 8.10
N ILE A 119 1.32 12.33 8.09
CA ILE A 119 1.02 13.19 6.94
C ILE A 119 1.91 12.81 5.75
N GLY A 120 3.21 12.61 5.97
CA GLY A 120 4.13 12.14 4.93
C GLY A 120 3.75 10.77 4.38
N MET A 121 3.60 9.81 5.27
CA MET A 121 3.22 8.44 4.93
C MET A 121 1.92 8.37 4.10
N GLY A 122 0.94 9.24 4.41
CA GLY A 122 -0.34 9.28 3.69
C GLY A 122 -0.21 9.64 2.22
N GLY A 123 0.76 10.50 1.86
CA GLY A 123 0.95 10.97 0.48
C GLY A 123 1.76 10.03 -0.41
N ALA A 124 2.65 9.22 0.16
CA ALA A 124 3.65 8.46 -0.58
C ALA A 124 3.05 7.44 -1.56
N TRP A 125 2.14 6.60 -1.08
CA TRP A 125 1.57 5.50 -1.87
C TRP A 125 0.77 5.99 -3.08
N GLY A 126 -0.15 6.95 -2.89
CA GLY A 126 -1.05 7.41 -3.97
C GLY A 126 -0.29 8.07 -5.12
N VAL A 127 0.66 8.96 -4.79
CA VAL A 127 1.48 9.66 -5.78
C VAL A 127 2.46 8.70 -6.47
N GLY A 128 3.07 7.78 -5.71
CA GLY A 128 3.96 6.75 -6.25
C GLY A 128 3.23 5.78 -7.17
N ALA A 129 2.05 5.28 -6.76
CA ALA A 129 1.23 4.40 -7.58
C ALA A 129 0.80 5.08 -8.90
N SER A 130 0.39 6.36 -8.85
CA SER A 130 0.03 7.12 -10.04
C SER A 130 1.22 7.29 -10.98
N LEU A 131 2.39 7.67 -10.46
CA LEU A 131 3.62 7.80 -11.26
C LEU A 131 3.98 6.47 -11.93
N ALA A 132 3.94 5.36 -11.19
CA ALA A 132 4.25 4.04 -11.74
C ALA A 132 3.25 3.62 -12.83
N MET A 133 1.95 3.74 -12.55
CA MET A 133 0.90 3.25 -13.46
C MET A 133 0.77 4.12 -14.71
N GLU A 134 1.00 5.43 -14.62
CA GLU A 134 0.99 6.34 -15.78
C GLU A 134 2.18 6.11 -16.72
N ASN A 135 3.30 5.62 -16.21
CA ASN A 135 4.47 5.26 -17.01
C ASN A 135 4.45 3.78 -17.46
N ALA A 136 3.56 2.95 -16.92
CA ALA A 136 3.43 1.55 -17.27
C ALA A 136 2.63 1.37 -18.57
N PRO A 137 3.10 0.53 -19.52
CA PRO A 137 2.30 0.16 -20.69
C PRO A 137 1.06 -0.60 -20.27
N GLY A 138 -0.05 -0.41 -21.02
CA GLY A 138 -1.33 -1.05 -20.72
C GLY A 138 -1.24 -2.56 -20.53
N GLY A 139 -0.42 -3.26 -21.32
CA GLY A 139 -0.25 -4.73 -21.24
C GLY A 139 0.73 -5.23 -20.18
N LEU A 140 1.39 -4.35 -19.42
CA LEU A 140 2.30 -4.74 -18.32
C LEU A 140 1.91 -4.08 -16.99
N ARG A 141 0.84 -3.28 -16.98
CA ARG A 141 0.45 -2.46 -15.83
C ARG A 141 0.14 -3.30 -14.60
N GLY A 142 -0.50 -4.45 -14.77
CA GLY A 142 -0.85 -5.34 -13.66
C GLY A 142 0.37 -6.00 -13.02
N ILE A 143 1.31 -6.54 -13.79
CA ILE A 143 2.52 -7.13 -13.22
C ILE A 143 3.39 -6.06 -12.53
N LEU A 144 3.50 -4.87 -13.13
CA LEU A 144 4.23 -3.75 -12.54
C LEU A 144 3.55 -3.23 -11.26
N SER A 145 2.22 -3.26 -11.23
CA SER A 145 1.41 -3.00 -10.03
C SER A 145 1.74 -3.99 -8.91
N GLY A 146 1.79 -5.29 -9.22
CA GLY A 146 2.18 -6.33 -8.27
C GLY A 146 3.61 -6.15 -7.73
N ILE A 147 4.55 -5.79 -8.59
CA ILE A 147 5.93 -5.48 -8.20
C ILE A 147 5.96 -4.28 -7.23
N VAL A 148 5.29 -3.18 -7.56
CA VAL A 148 5.24 -2.00 -6.69
C VAL A 148 4.62 -2.35 -5.34
N GLN A 149 3.51 -3.11 -5.35
CA GLN A 149 2.80 -3.48 -4.12
C GLN A 149 3.61 -4.45 -3.24
N SER A 150 4.44 -5.33 -3.82
CA SER A 150 5.31 -6.25 -3.05
C SER A 150 6.34 -5.51 -2.18
N GLY A 151 6.60 -4.24 -2.48
CA GLY A 151 7.44 -3.36 -1.65
C GLY A 151 7.01 -3.30 -0.18
N TYR A 152 5.71 -3.41 0.10
CA TYR A 152 5.20 -3.44 1.47
C TYR A 152 5.73 -4.62 2.28
N SER A 153 5.64 -5.84 1.75
CA SER A 153 6.17 -7.05 2.40
C SER A 153 7.70 -7.03 2.52
N ILE A 154 8.38 -6.48 1.51
CA ILE A 154 9.84 -6.33 1.54
C ILE A 154 10.25 -5.30 2.60
N GLY A 155 9.52 -4.19 2.74
CA GLY A 155 9.74 -3.20 3.81
C GLY A 155 9.61 -3.80 5.21
N TYR A 156 8.61 -4.65 5.44
CA TYR A 156 8.47 -5.40 6.68
C TYR A 156 9.69 -6.30 6.95
N LEU A 157 10.12 -7.06 5.95
CA LEU A 157 11.30 -7.93 6.08
C LEU A 157 12.57 -7.13 6.39
N LEU A 158 12.77 -5.98 5.74
CA LEU A 158 13.90 -5.09 6.02
C LEU A 158 13.85 -4.53 7.44
N ALA A 159 12.68 -4.16 7.96
CA ALA A 159 12.50 -3.72 9.33
C ALA A 159 12.83 -4.84 10.35
N ALA A 160 12.41 -6.07 10.04
CA ALA A 160 12.76 -7.24 10.87
C ALA A 160 14.28 -7.53 10.87
N VAL A 161 14.93 -7.42 9.71
CA VAL A 161 16.40 -7.55 9.58
C VAL A 161 17.10 -6.44 10.38
N ALA A 162 16.67 -5.20 10.26
CA ALA A 162 17.22 -4.09 11.02
C ALA A 162 17.01 -4.29 12.53
N ALA A 163 15.85 -4.75 12.97
CA ALA A 163 15.58 -5.07 14.37
C ALA A 163 16.51 -6.19 14.89
N ARG A 164 16.89 -7.17 14.05
CA ARG A 164 17.80 -8.27 14.44
C ARG A 164 19.25 -7.85 14.50
N PHE A 165 19.72 -6.98 13.57
CA PHE A 165 21.14 -6.68 13.39
C PHE A 165 21.55 -5.27 13.80
N VAL A 166 20.65 -4.30 13.84
CA VAL A 166 20.94 -2.92 14.20
C VAL A 166 20.56 -2.65 15.66
N LEU A 167 19.34 -3.03 16.05
CA LEU A 167 18.81 -2.71 17.38
C LEU A 167 19.70 -3.17 18.55
N PRO A 168 20.28 -4.40 18.57
CA PRO A 168 21.10 -4.88 19.70
C PRO A 168 22.41 -4.12 19.88
N PHE A 169 23.00 -3.60 18.78
CA PHE A 169 24.33 -2.99 18.80
C PHE A 169 24.30 -1.46 18.81
N TRP A 170 23.29 -0.86 18.16
CA TRP A 170 23.23 0.59 17.91
C TRP A 170 22.02 1.25 18.58
N GLY A 171 21.16 0.44 19.21
CA GLY A 171 19.98 0.89 19.93
C GLY A 171 18.84 1.40 19.02
N TRP A 172 17.74 1.79 19.66
CA TRP A 172 16.51 2.17 18.99
C TRP A 172 16.65 3.46 18.14
N ARG A 173 17.53 4.37 18.52
CA ARG A 173 17.75 5.63 17.80
C ARG A 173 18.27 5.37 16.38
N ALA A 174 19.20 4.43 16.25
CA ALA A 174 19.77 4.06 14.95
C ALA A 174 18.72 3.52 13.99
N MET A 175 17.68 2.84 14.49
CA MET A 175 16.57 2.36 13.66
C MET A 175 15.84 3.51 12.97
N PHE A 176 15.61 4.63 13.68
CA PHE A 176 15.01 5.83 13.10
C PHE A 176 15.98 6.63 12.22
N TRP A 177 17.28 6.62 12.52
CA TRP A 177 18.27 7.31 11.68
C TRP A 177 18.42 6.63 10.32
N ILE A 178 18.31 5.30 10.25
CA ILE A 178 18.23 4.57 8.98
C ILE A 178 17.00 5.00 8.18
N GLY A 179 15.88 5.30 8.85
CA GLY A 179 14.68 5.89 8.25
C GLY A 179 14.88 7.27 7.61
N GLY A 180 16.02 7.92 7.83
CA GLY A 180 16.45 9.10 7.09
C GLY A 180 17.04 8.80 5.69
N VAL A 181 17.48 7.55 5.45
CA VAL A 181 18.09 7.12 4.18
C VAL A 181 17.17 7.31 2.97
N PRO A 182 15.84 7.14 3.06
CA PRO A 182 14.94 7.41 1.94
C PRO A 182 15.08 8.81 1.34
N ALA A 183 15.55 9.81 2.09
CA ALA A 183 15.84 11.14 1.52
C ALA A 183 16.80 11.08 0.32
N LEU A 184 17.72 10.11 0.27
CA LEU A 184 18.62 9.89 -0.85
C LEU A 184 17.86 9.47 -2.14
N LEU A 185 16.72 8.81 -1.99
CA LEU A 185 15.85 8.45 -3.12
C LEU A 185 15.33 9.71 -3.84
N ALA A 186 15.16 10.82 -3.15
CA ALA A 186 14.75 12.08 -3.76
C ALA A 186 15.80 12.58 -4.80
N PHE A 187 17.10 12.38 -4.56
CA PHE A 187 18.16 12.70 -5.54
C PHE A 187 18.07 11.79 -6.76
N TYR A 188 17.83 10.49 -6.55
CA TYR A 188 17.61 9.56 -7.66
C TYR A 188 16.39 9.97 -8.48
N ILE A 189 15.27 10.29 -7.85
CA ILE A 189 14.06 10.75 -8.55
C ILE A 189 14.34 12.04 -9.31
N ARG A 190 15.06 12.99 -8.70
CA ARG A 190 15.43 14.24 -9.34
C ARG A 190 16.28 14.03 -10.60
N SER A 191 17.21 13.09 -10.57
CA SER A 191 18.18 12.90 -11.65
C SER A 191 17.68 11.98 -12.77
N LYS A 192 16.86 10.97 -12.45
CA LYS A 192 16.51 9.87 -13.37
C LYS A 192 15.04 9.79 -13.75
N VAL A 193 14.14 10.22 -12.86
CA VAL A 193 12.69 10.09 -13.12
C VAL A 193 12.20 11.32 -13.88
N ARG A 194 11.50 11.08 -14.98
CA ARG A 194 10.80 12.14 -15.73
C ARG A 194 9.37 12.29 -15.21
N GLU A 195 8.75 13.44 -15.50
CA GLU A 195 7.36 13.67 -15.17
C GLU A 195 6.45 12.79 -16.02
N SER A 196 5.25 12.51 -15.51
CA SER A 196 4.25 11.74 -16.24
C SER A 196 3.71 12.50 -17.43
N LYS A 197 3.85 11.94 -18.63
CA LYS A 197 3.24 12.49 -19.86
C LYS A 197 1.72 12.47 -19.80
N ALA A 198 1.14 11.45 -19.17
CA ALA A 198 -0.31 11.38 -18.97
C ALA A 198 -0.82 12.56 -18.12
N TRP A 199 -0.06 12.96 -17.09
CA TRP A 199 -0.39 14.15 -16.32
C TRP A 199 -0.23 15.44 -17.14
N GLU A 200 0.84 15.58 -17.92
CA GLU A 200 1.07 16.77 -18.75
C GLU A 200 -0.09 17.03 -19.70
N GLN A 201 -0.67 15.98 -20.29
CA GLN A 201 -1.81 16.06 -21.22
C GLN A 201 -3.16 16.34 -20.54
N HIS A 202 -3.32 15.97 -19.25
CA HIS A 202 -4.59 16.06 -18.52
C HIS A 202 -4.51 16.98 -17.30
N ARG A 203 -3.48 17.81 -17.22
CA ARG A 203 -3.23 18.71 -16.10
C ARG A 203 -4.45 19.59 -15.80
N ALA A 204 -4.92 19.56 -14.56
CA ALA A 204 -5.96 20.46 -14.09
C ALA A 204 -5.41 21.90 -13.91
N PRO A 205 -6.12 22.93 -14.37
CA PRO A 205 -5.64 24.32 -14.34
C PRO A 205 -5.56 24.88 -12.91
N THR A 206 -6.43 24.43 -11.99
CA THR A 206 -6.50 24.93 -10.62
C THR A 206 -6.87 23.84 -9.63
N VAL A 207 -6.54 24.02 -8.34
CA VAL A 207 -6.98 23.14 -7.24
C VAL A 207 -8.50 23.06 -7.17
N ARG A 208 -9.20 24.19 -7.42
CA ARG A 208 -10.67 24.20 -7.46
C ARG A 208 -11.23 23.28 -8.55
N ALA A 209 -10.58 23.22 -9.71
CA ALA A 209 -10.96 22.29 -10.79
C ALA A 209 -10.77 20.83 -10.36
N ILE A 210 -9.66 20.50 -9.65
CA ILE A 210 -9.42 19.15 -9.12
C ILE A 210 -10.54 18.76 -8.16
N VAL A 211 -10.84 19.60 -7.17
CA VAL A 211 -11.90 19.35 -6.18
C VAL A 211 -13.28 19.21 -6.85
N ARG A 212 -13.59 20.06 -7.83
CA ARG A 212 -14.84 19.98 -8.60
C ARG A 212 -14.93 18.66 -9.39
N THR A 213 -13.86 18.26 -10.07
CA THR A 213 -13.82 17.00 -10.80
C THR A 213 -13.98 15.79 -9.88
N ALA A 214 -13.25 15.77 -8.75
CA ALA A 214 -13.38 14.72 -7.76
C ALA A 214 -14.82 14.64 -7.20
N GLY A 215 -15.41 15.78 -6.85
CA GLY A 215 -16.81 15.88 -6.40
C GLY A 215 -17.82 15.42 -7.46
N GLY A 216 -17.60 15.76 -8.74
CA GLY A 216 -18.45 15.29 -9.85
C GLY A 216 -18.40 13.78 -10.06
N HIS A 217 -17.34 13.12 -9.59
CA HIS A 217 -17.17 11.66 -9.69
C HIS A 217 -17.34 10.94 -8.33
N TRP A 218 -18.17 11.50 -7.44
CA TRP A 218 -18.38 10.98 -6.09
C TRP A 218 -18.79 9.50 -6.05
N LYS A 219 -19.56 9.00 -7.04
CA LYS A 219 -19.95 7.58 -7.12
C LYS A 219 -18.75 6.65 -7.29
N ILE A 220 -17.81 7.04 -8.17
CA ILE A 220 -16.56 6.29 -8.36
C ILE A 220 -15.73 6.37 -7.08
N PHE A 221 -15.60 7.58 -6.51
CA PHE A 221 -14.83 7.77 -5.28
C PHE A 221 -15.38 6.93 -4.12
N SER A 222 -16.70 6.93 -3.90
CA SER A 222 -17.34 6.10 -2.87
C SER A 222 -17.13 4.61 -3.09
N TYR A 223 -17.18 4.16 -4.36
CA TYR A 223 -16.83 2.78 -4.71
C TYR A 223 -15.37 2.46 -4.36
N LEU A 224 -14.42 3.35 -4.69
CA LEU A 224 -13.01 3.17 -4.35
C LEU A 224 -12.79 3.13 -2.83
N VAL A 225 -13.47 3.99 -2.06
CA VAL A 225 -13.41 3.97 -0.58
C VAL A 225 -13.95 2.66 -0.02
N LEU A 226 -15.10 2.20 -0.51
CA LEU A 226 -15.68 0.92 -0.09
C LEU A 226 -14.75 -0.26 -0.42
N LEU A 227 -14.25 -0.32 -1.66
CA LEU A 227 -13.29 -1.32 -2.09
C LEU A 227 -12.06 -1.34 -1.17
N MET A 228 -11.48 -0.16 -0.91
CA MET A 228 -10.29 -0.05 -0.07
C MET A 228 -10.57 -0.40 1.39
N THR A 229 -11.74 -0.05 1.94
CA THR A 229 -12.14 -0.46 3.29
C THR A 229 -12.17 -1.97 3.42
N MET A 230 -12.81 -2.66 2.47
CA MET A 230 -12.88 -4.14 2.48
C MET A 230 -11.52 -4.79 2.25
N MET A 231 -10.68 -4.21 1.38
CA MET A 231 -9.30 -4.65 1.18
C MET A 231 -8.46 -4.49 2.46
N MET A 232 -8.70 -3.44 3.25
CA MET A 232 -8.05 -3.25 4.55
C MET A 232 -8.54 -4.26 5.58
N PHE A 233 -9.84 -4.55 5.64
CA PHE A 233 -10.35 -5.64 6.48
C PHE A 233 -9.70 -6.98 6.11
N LEU A 234 -9.55 -7.27 4.82
CA LEU A 234 -8.89 -8.48 4.34
C LEU A 234 -7.42 -8.56 4.80
N SER A 235 -6.65 -7.48 4.61
CA SER A 235 -5.23 -7.46 4.95
C SER A 235 -5.00 -7.52 6.46
N HIS A 236 -5.56 -6.57 7.20
CA HIS A 236 -5.39 -6.48 8.64
C HIS A 236 -6.06 -7.64 9.39
N GLY A 237 -7.22 -8.09 8.92
CA GLY A 237 -7.93 -9.21 9.54
C GLY A 237 -7.22 -10.56 9.41
N THR A 238 -6.39 -10.73 8.37
CA THR A 238 -5.60 -11.96 8.18
C THR A 238 -4.19 -11.91 8.77
N GLN A 239 -3.66 -10.72 9.09
CA GLN A 239 -2.25 -10.56 9.48
C GLN A 239 -2.06 -10.12 10.93
N ASP A 240 -2.81 -9.11 11.40
CA ASP A 240 -2.48 -8.40 12.63
C ASP A 240 -2.58 -9.28 13.87
N LEU A 241 -3.68 -10.02 14.01
CA LEU A 241 -3.91 -10.89 15.15
C LEU A 241 -3.44 -12.34 14.94
N TYR A 242 -3.01 -12.70 13.75
CA TYR A 242 -2.59 -14.07 13.45
C TYR A 242 -1.41 -14.55 14.31
N PRO A 243 -0.34 -13.76 14.55
CA PRO A 243 0.72 -14.14 15.48
C PRO A 243 0.23 -14.39 16.91
N HIS A 244 -0.72 -13.56 17.39
CA HIS A 244 -1.32 -13.74 18.70
C HIS A 244 -2.22 -15.01 18.74
N PHE A 245 -2.97 -15.28 17.69
CA PHE A 245 -3.76 -16.50 17.53
C PHE A 245 -2.85 -17.74 17.59
N LEU A 246 -1.76 -17.79 16.85
CA LEU A 246 -0.81 -18.90 16.84
C LEU A 246 -0.20 -19.15 18.24
N ARG A 247 0.07 -18.08 18.98
CA ARG A 247 0.58 -18.19 20.35
C ARG A 247 -0.47 -18.69 21.33
N SER A 248 -1.67 -18.10 21.30
CA SER A 248 -2.71 -18.36 22.31
C SER A 248 -3.44 -19.68 22.11
N VAL A 249 -3.62 -20.12 20.86
CA VAL A 249 -4.38 -21.36 20.54
C VAL A 249 -3.44 -22.56 20.39
N TYR A 250 -2.29 -22.39 19.73
CA TYR A 250 -1.37 -23.50 19.45
C TYR A 250 -0.13 -23.52 20.36
N GLY A 251 0.08 -22.51 21.18
CA GLY A 251 1.21 -22.44 22.10
C GLY A 251 2.59 -22.27 21.43
N TYR A 252 2.62 -21.83 20.16
CA TYR A 252 3.90 -21.71 19.43
C TYR A 252 4.82 -20.66 20.01
N SER A 253 6.13 -20.97 19.97
CA SER A 253 7.18 -20.04 20.38
C SER A 253 7.24 -18.82 19.43
N ALA A 254 7.82 -17.73 19.91
CA ALA A 254 8.07 -16.54 19.10
C ALA A 254 8.92 -16.86 17.85
N ALA A 255 9.89 -17.79 17.96
CA ALA A 255 10.71 -18.25 16.84
C ALA A 255 9.89 -18.98 15.77
N THR A 256 8.99 -19.89 16.18
CA THR A 256 8.10 -20.61 15.28
C THR A 256 7.15 -19.66 14.57
N ILE A 257 6.57 -18.68 15.29
CA ILE A 257 5.68 -17.66 14.73
C ILE A 257 6.43 -16.79 13.71
N ALA A 258 7.66 -16.38 14.02
CA ALA A 258 8.50 -15.63 13.08
C ALA A 258 8.81 -16.45 11.81
N TYR A 259 9.07 -17.74 11.94
CA TYR A 259 9.26 -18.65 10.79
C TYR A 259 7.99 -18.71 9.90
N ILE A 260 6.81 -18.89 10.52
CA ILE A 260 5.53 -18.86 9.79
C ILE A 260 5.37 -17.51 9.07
N ALA A 261 5.69 -16.38 9.77
CA ALA A 261 5.59 -15.05 9.20
C ALA A 261 6.52 -14.85 7.99
N MET A 262 7.74 -15.35 8.03
CA MET A 262 8.65 -15.30 6.88
C MET A 262 8.08 -16.07 5.68
N ILE A 263 7.55 -17.25 5.90
CA ILE A 263 7.01 -18.09 4.82
C ILE A 263 5.77 -17.44 4.20
N TYR A 264 4.83 -16.95 5.00
CA TYR A 264 3.65 -16.32 4.42
C TYR A 264 3.98 -15.00 3.70
N ASN A 265 5.02 -14.26 4.09
CA ASN A 265 5.47 -13.09 3.34
C ASN A 265 6.07 -13.45 1.97
N ILE A 266 6.72 -14.61 1.84
CA ILE A 266 7.11 -15.14 0.52
C ILE A 266 5.86 -15.39 -0.32
N GLY A 267 4.83 -16.03 0.26
CA GLY A 267 3.52 -16.21 -0.39
C GLY A 267 2.90 -14.88 -0.84
N ALA A 268 2.98 -13.86 0.02
CA ALA A 268 2.50 -12.50 -0.28
C ALA A 268 3.16 -11.90 -1.52
N VAL A 269 4.49 -11.93 -1.61
CA VAL A 269 5.24 -11.42 -2.77
C VAL A 269 4.90 -12.21 -4.03
N MET A 270 4.90 -13.54 -3.95
CA MET A 270 4.57 -14.40 -5.08
C MET A 270 3.14 -14.15 -5.58
N GLY A 271 2.18 -14.05 -4.66
CA GLY A 271 0.79 -13.78 -4.98
C GLY A 271 0.60 -12.44 -5.67
N ALA A 272 1.20 -11.37 -5.14
CA ALA A 272 1.11 -10.04 -5.73
C ALA A 272 1.59 -10.01 -7.20
N ILE A 273 2.72 -10.65 -7.48
CA ILE A 273 3.29 -10.72 -8.83
C ILE A 273 2.45 -11.63 -9.74
N LEU A 274 2.08 -12.83 -9.25
CA LEU A 274 1.30 -13.81 -10.01
C LEU A 274 -0.06 -13.26 -10.43
N PHE A 275 -0.85 -12.76 -9.48
CA PHE A 275 -2.18 -12.23 -9.79
C PHE A 275 -2.11 -10.88 -10.52
N GLY A 276 -1.07 -10.07 -10.28
CA GLY A 276 -0.74 -8.93 -11.11
C GLY A 276 -0.56 -9.32 -12.57
N TYR A 277 0.23 -10.36 -12.85
CA TYR A 277 0.42 -10.92 -14.20
C TYR A 277 -0.89 -11.49 -14.78
N LEU A 278 -1.62 -12.31 -14.02
CA LEU A 278 -2.90 -12.87 -14.45
C LEU A 278 -3.90 -11.78 -14.82
N SER A 279 -3.86 -10.65 -14.11
CA SER A 279 -4.76 -9.52 -14.37
C SER A 279 -4.57 -8.88 -15.75
N GLU A 280 -3.40 -9.07 -16.39
CA GLU A 280 -3.18 -8.64 -17.77
C GLU A 280 -3.89 -9.53 -18.79
N ARG A 281 -4.11 -10.79 -18.46
CA ARG A 281 -4.81 -11.73 -19.37
C ARG A 281 -6.31 -11.75 -19.12
N LEU A 282 -6.71 -11.92 -17.87
CA LEU A 282 -8.10 -12.19 -17.47
C LEU A 282 -8.91 -10.93 -17.13
N GLY A 283 -8.24 -9.78 -16.92
CA GLY A 283 -8.86 -8.56 -16.43
C GLY A 283 -8.64 -8.37 -14.92
N ARG A 284 -8.76 -7.13 -14.44
CA ARG A 284 -8.49 -6.76 -13.05
C ARG A 284 -9.46 -7.45 -12.10
N ARG A 285 -10.76 -7.33 -12.39
CA ARG A 285 -11.83 -7.87 -11.55
C ARG A 285 -11.77 -9.40 -11.44
N ARG A 286 -11.68 -10.10 -12.57
CA ARG A 286 -11.64 -11.57 -12.55
C ARG A 286 -10.45 -12.10 -11.77
N SER A 287 -9.28 -11.51 -11.94
CA SER A 287 -8.07 -11.93 -11.24
C SER A 287 -8.13 -11.61 -9.75
N MET A 288 -8.74 -10.48 -9.34
CA MET A 288 -9.00 -10.18 -7.93
C MET A 288 -9.95 -11.21 -7.32
N VAL A 289 -11.06 -11.53 -8.00
CA VAL A 289 -12.03 -12.55 -7.53
C VAL A 289 -11.34 -13.91 -7.40
N MET A 290 -10.49 -14.32 -8.35
CA MET A 290 -9.72 -15.58 -8.25
C MET A 290 -8.80 -15.59 -7.03
N ALA A 291 -8.11 -14.48 -6.74
CA ALA A 291 -7.27 -14.34 -5.57
C ALA A 291 -8.10 -14.43 -4.27
N LEU A 292 -9.28 -13.82 -4.24
CA LEU A 292 -10.23 -13.89 -3.12
C LEU A 292 -10.82 -15.30 -2.96
N VAL A 293 -11.13 -16.01 -4.04
CA VAL A 293 -11.57 -17.42 -4.00
C VAL A 293 -10.46 -18.31 -3.43
N LEU A 294 -9.20 -18.10 -3.79
CA LEU A 294 -8.07 -18.78 -3.18
C LEU A 294 -8.03 -18.51 -1.66
N SER A 295 -8.11 -17.23 -1.25
CA SER A 295 -8.11 -16.86 0.18
C SER A 295 -9.29 -17.50 0.94
N PHE A 296 -10.47 -17.53 0.34
CA PHE A 296 -11.65 -18.16 0.93
C PHE A 296 -11.46 -19.68 1.10
N ALA A 297 -10.99 -20.36 0.05
CA ALA A 297 -10.80 -21.80 0.03
C ALA A 297 -9.77 -22.31 1.07
N VAL A 298 -8.79 -21.47 1.41
CA VAL A 298 -7.74 -21.85 2.38
C VAL A 298 -8.06 -21.48 3.83
N ILE A 299 -9.20 -20.82 4.11
CA ILE A 299 -9.63 -20.49 5.49
C ILE A 299 -9.55 -21.73 6.42
N PRO A 300 -10.02 -22.93 6.05
CA PRO A 300 -9.92 -24.10 6.91
C PRO A 300 -8.47 -24.45 7.29
N ALA A 301 -7.54 -24.44 6.35
CA ALA A 301 -6.13 -24.71 6.60
C ALA A 301 -5.45 -23.60 7.41
N TRP A 302 -5.84 -22.34 7.17
CA TRP A 302 -5.27 -21.16 7.83
C TRP A 302 -5.72 -21.03 9.29
N ALA A 303 -7.01 -21.30 9.60
CA ALA A 303 -7.56 -21.12 10.94
C ALA A 303 -7.64 -22.43 11.76
N PHE A 304 -7.75 -23.60 11.11
CA PHE A 304 -7.99 -24.88 11.75
C PHE A 304 -6.96 -25.96 11.36
N GLY A 305 -5.80 -25.57 10.85
CA GLY A 305 -4.82 -26.47 10.22
C GLY A 305 -4.28 -27.63 11.06
N GLY A 306 -4.55 -27.70 12.38
CA GLY A 306 -4.27 -28.84 13.27
C GLY A 306 -2.79 -29.23 13.43
N SER A 307 -1.95 -28.95 12.46
CA SER A 307 -0.50 -29.19 12.47
C SER A 307 0.29 -27.96 12.06
N LEU A 308 1.58 -27.89 12.43
CA LEU A 308 2.45 -26.81 12.02
C LEU A 308 2.50 -26.67 10.50
N THR A 309 2.66 -27.78 9.77
CA THR A 309 2.69 -27.79 8.30
C THR A 309 1.38 -27.27 7.70
N GLY A 310 0.23 -27.70 8.24
CA GLY A 310 -1.08 -27.22 7.79
C GLY A 310 -1.25 -25.71 7.96
N LEU A 311 -0.85 -25.18 9.12
CA LEU A 311 -0.92 -23.74 9.41
C LEU A 311 0.08 -22.93 8.55
N VAL A 312 1.30 -23.43 8.32
CA VAL A 312 2.30 -22.81 7.44
C VAL A 312 1.77 -22.71 6.01
N MET A 313 1.26 -23.83 5.47
CA MET A 313 0.72 -23.87 4.10
C MET A 313 -0.55 -23.06 3.97
N GLY A 314 -1.43 -23.10 4.98
CA GLY A 314 -2.63 -22.28 5.05
C GLY A 314 -2.29 -20.78 5.08
N ALA A 315 -1.34 -20.36 5.91
CA ALA A 315 -0.90 -18.97 6.00
C ALA A 315 -0.20 -18.50 4.71
N PHE A 316 0.65 -19.35 4.10
CA PHE A 316 1.29 -19.06 2.81
C PHE A 316 0.24 -18.82 1.72
N ALA A 317 -0.70 -19.74 1.56
CA ALA A 317 -1.73 -19.64 0.52
C ALA A 317 -2.72 -18.49 0.80
N MET A 318 -3.08 -18.24 2.07
CA MET A 318 -3.90 -17.10 2.48
C MET A 318 -3.23 -15.79 2.03
N GLN A 319 -1.96 -15.58 2.35
CA GLN A 319 -1.27 -14.35 2.00
C GLN A 319 -0.95 -14.25 0.50
N ALA A 320 -0.79 -15.38 -0.20
CA ALA A 320 -0.71 -15.39 -1.67
C ALA A 320 -2.01 -14.88 -2.31
N GLY A 321 -3.17 -15.26 -1.78
CA GLY A 321 -4.46 -14.75 -2.24
C GLY A 321 -4.69 -13.29 -1.85
N VAL A 322 -4.50 -12.93 -0.57
CA VAL A 322 -4.67 -11.58 -0.02
C VAL A 322 -3.80 -10.58 -0.78
N GLN A 323 -2.49 -10.80 -0.81
CA GLN A 323 -1.57 -9.91 -1.50
C GLN A 323 -1.65 -10.07 -3.02
N GLY A 324 -2.18 -11.18 -3.52
CA GLY A 324 -2.57 -11.35 -4.92
C GLY A 324 -3.63 -10.34 -5.35
N ALA A 325 -4.69 -10.17 -4.57
CA ALA A 325 -5.69 -9.13 -4.81
C ALA A 325 -5.09 -7.72 -4.67
N TRP A 326 -4.26 -7.49 -3.64
CA TRP A 326 -3.56 -6.22 -3.43
C TRP A 326 -2.60 -5.85 -4.57
N GLY A 327 -1.93 -6.82 -5.18
CA GLY A 327 -1.02 -6.60 -6.30
C GLY A 327 -1.70 -5.96 -7.51
N ILE A 328 -3.02 -6.10 -7.64
CA ILE A 328 -3.79 -5.54 -8.74
C ILE A 328 -4.28 -4.11 -8.42
N ILE A 329 -4.38 -3.75 -7.14
CA ILE A 329 -4.99 -2.49 -6.66
C ILE A 329 -4.37 -1.24 -7.27
N PRO A 330 -3.02 -1.03 -7.30
CA PRO A 330 -2.44 0.16 -7.91
C PRO A 330 -2.92 0.38 -9.36
N ALA A 331 -2.94 -0.68 -10.17
CA ALA A 331 -3.44 -0.60 -11.54
C ALA A 331 -4.94 -0.31 -11.59
N HIS A 332 -5.74 -1.06 -10.84
CA HIS A 332 -7.20 -0.97 -10.89
C HIS A 332 -7.72 0.39 -10.44
N LEU A 333 -7.21 0.94 -9.32
CA LEU A 333 -7.64 2.25 -8.83
C LEU A 333 -7.25 3.37 -9.81
N ASN A 334 -6.06 3.30 -10.40
CA ASN A 334 -5.61 4.30 -11.37
C ASN A 334 -6.40 4.23 -12.69
N GLU A 335 -6.75 3.02 -13.15
CA GLU A 335 -7.58 2.83 -14.36
C GLU A 335 -9.03 3.30 -14.16
N LEU A 336 -9.58 3.19 -12.94
CA LEU A 336 -10.92 3.67 -12.60
C LEU A 336 -10.98 5.19 -12.41
N SER A 337 -9.90 5.80 -11.97
CA SER A 337 -9.87 7.22 -11.64
C SER A 337 -9.93 8.10 -12.89
N PRO A 338 -10.62 9.26 -12.82
CA PRO A 338 -10.58 10.25 -13.89
C PRO A 338 -9.18 10.82 -14.06
N ASP A 339 -8.83 11.18 -15.29
CA ASP A 339 -7.45 11.48 -15.67
C ASP A 339 -6.85 12.68 -14.90
N SER A 340 -7.63 13.72 -14.66
CA SER A 340 -7.17 14.95 -13.99
C SER A 340 -7.07 14.85 -12.46
N VAL A 341 -7.55 13.76 -11.85
CA VAL A 341 -7.57 13.55 -10.37
C VAL A 341 -6.95 12.20 -9.97
N ARG A 342 -6.14 11.61 -10.85
CA ARG A 342 -5.52 10.32 -10.63
C ARG A 342 -4.45 10.34 -9.54
N GLY A 343 -3.83 11.49 -9.25
CA GLY A 343 -2.92 11.65 -8.14
C GLY A 343 -3.63 11.68 -6.77
N LEU A 344 -4.87 12.20 -6.73
CA LEU A 344 -5.65 12.36 -5.51
C LEU A 344 -6.50 11.14 -5.19
N MET A 345 -7.37 10.71 -6.12
CA MET A 345 -8.46 9.77 -5.83
C MET A 345 -7.98 8.40 -5.32
N PRO A 346 -7.00 7.71 -5.95
CA PRO A 346 -6.53 6.42 -5.47
C PRO A 346 -5.95 6.49 -4.07
N GLY A 347 -5.05 7.44 -3.83
CA GLY A 347 -4.38 7.61 -2.54
C GLY A 347 -5.33 8.02 -1.42
N PHE A 348 -6.24 8.96 -1.69
CA PHE A 348 -7.19 9.41 -0.69
C PHE A 348 -8.24 8.34 -0.34
N ALA A 349 -8.75 7.61 -1.33
CA ALA A 349 -9.63 6.46 -1.08
C ALA A 349 -8.94 5.35 -0.26
N TYR A 350 -7.67 5.08 -0.56
CA TYR A 350 -6.85 4.14 0.20
C TYR A 350 -6.77 4.54 1.69
N GLN A 351 -6.44 5.79 1.99
CA GLN A 351 -6.26 6.25 3.37
C GLN A 351 -7.58 6.36 4.14
N LEU A 352 -8.67 6.72 3.47
CA LEU A 352 -10.01 6.66 4.07
C LEU A 352 -10.40 5.20 4.37
N GLY A 353 -10.06 4.26 3.48
CA GLY A 353 -10.29 2.84 3.71
C GLY A 353 -9.57 2.33 4.96
N ILE A 354 -8.30 2.71 5.19
CA ILE A 354 -7.57 2.40 6.43
C ILE A 354 -8.28 2.96 7.65
N LEU A 355 -8.67 4.23 7.60
CA LEU A 355 -9.32 4.89 8.74
C LEU A 355 -10.63 4.23 9.12
N ILE A 356 -11.46 3.86 8.11
CA ILE A 356 -12.74 3.18 8.33
C ILE A 356 -12.51 1.74 8.85
N ALA A 357 -11.47 1.06 8.36
CA ALA A 357 -11.15 -0.31 8.77
C ALA A 357 -10.35 -0.39 10.10
N ALA A 358 -9.95 0.75 10.69
CA ALA A 358 -9.18 0.78 11.94
C ALA A 358 -9.74 -0.08 13.09
N PRO A 359 -11.08 -0.27 13.25
CA PRO A 359 -11.62 -1.12 14.33
C PRO A 359 -11.51 -2.62 14.07
N VAL A 360 -10.91 -3.11 13.00
CA VAL A 360 -10.87 -4.54 12.62
C VAL A 360 -10.43 -5.45 13.75
N ASN A 361 -9.34 -5.12 14.44
CA ASN A 361 -8.80 -5.92 15.53
C ASN A 361 -9.75 -5.96 16.72
N ASN A 362 -10.42 -4.85 17.03
CA ASN A 362 -11.43 -4.78 18.09
C ASN A 362 -12.65 -5.66 17.76
N ILE A 363 -13.08 -5.66 16.50
CA ILE A 363 -14.18 -6.51 16.02
C ILE A 363 -13.79 -7.98 16.17
N GLN A 364 -12.58 -8.37 15.74
CA GLN A 364 -12.11 -9.75 15.85
C GLN A 364 -11.94 -10.20 17.32
N PHE A 365 -11.43 -9.34 18.20
CA PHE A 365 -11.36 -9.64 19.64
C PHE A 365 -12.75 -9.78 20.29
N TRP A 366 -13.70 -8.94 19.90
CA TRP A 366 -15.06 -9.08 20.35
C TRP A 366 -15.70 -10.40 19.88
N LEU A 367 -15.53 -10.77 18.61
CA LEU A 367 -15.99 -12.04 18.07
C LEU A 367 -15.32 -13.23 18.78
N GLN A 368 -14.00 -13.14 19.03
CA GLN A 368 -13.26 -14.16 19.75
C GLN A 368 -13.89 -14.49 21.11
N SER A 369 -14.34 -13.47 21.85
CA SER A 369 -14.99 -13.67 23.15
C SER A 369 -16.34 -14.41 23.09
N LYS A 370 -16.95 -14.50 21.90
CA LYS A 370 -18.27 -15.12 21.67
C LYS A 370 -18.18 -16.52 21.07
N VAL A 371 -17.29 -16.71 20.07
CA VAL A 371 -17.27 -17.95 19.28
C VAL A 371 -15.92 -18.68 19.31
N GLY A 372 -14.94 -18.15 20.05
CA GLY A 372 -13.57 -18.67 20.06
C GLY A 372 -12.72 -18.12 18.93
N TYR A 373 -11.38 -18.21 19.09
CA TYR A 373 -10.44 -17.45 18.25
C TYR A 373 -10.46 -17.89 16.78
N ALA A 374 -10.33 -19.21 16.53
CA ALA A 374 -10.29 -19.73 15.15
C ALA A 374 -11.59 -19.38 14.38
N TRP A 375 -12.74 -19.55 15.01
CA TRP A 375 -14.04 -19.22 14.40
C TRP A 375 -14.24 -17.71 14.21
N ALA A 376 -13.70 -16.88 15.12
CA ALA A 376 -13.75 -15.43 14.98
C ALA A 376 -12.97 -14.96 13.75
N LEU A 377 -11.73 -15.44 13.56
CA LEU A 377 -10.91 -15.12 12.40
C LEU A 377 -11.53 -15.66 11.11
N ALA A 378 -11.88 -16.94 11.09
CA ALA A 378 -12.46 -17.61 9.93
C ALA A 378 -13.79 -16.99 9.49
N GLY A 379 -14.70 -16.75 10.43
CA GLY A 379 -16.02 -16.19 10.15
C GLY A 379 -15.93 -14.74 9.67
N PHE A 380 -15.10 -13.92 10.33
CA PHE A 380 -14.87 -12.53 9.90
C PHE A 380 -14.37 -12.47 8.45
N GLU A 381 -13.33 -13.26 8.13
CA GLU A 381 -12.75 -13.25 6.80
C GLU A 381 -13.67 -13.89 5.74
N ALA A 382 -14.40 -14.94 6.08
CA ALA A 382 -15.36 -15.53 5.16
C ALA A 382 -16.43 -14.51 4.72
N VAL A 383 -16.97 -13.74 5.67
CA VAL A 383 -17.95 -12.68 5.38
C VAL A 383 -17.29 -11.55 4.57
N ASN A 384 -16.12 -11.05 5.01
CA ASN A 384 -15.44 -9.96 4.35
C ASN A 384 -15.02 -10.33 2.91
N ILE A 385 -14.41 -11.50 2.70
CA ILE A 385 -14.00 -11.98 1.38
C ILE A 385 -15.21 -12.11 0.43
N THR A 386 -16.34 -12.64 0.94
CA THR A 386 -17.57 -12.77 0.15
C THR A 386 -18.10 -11.40 -0.27
N LEU A 387 -18.23 -10.47 0.66
CA LEU A 387 -18.69 -9.10 0.36
C LEU A 387 -17.74 -8.36 -0.57
N LEU A 388 -16.43 -8.53 -0.37
CA LEU A 388 -15.40 -7.95 -1.24
C LEU A 388 -15.47 -8.53 -2.66
N ALA A 389 -15.63 -9.86 -2.81
CA ALA A 389 -15.79 -10.50 -4.11
C ALA A 389 -17.03 -10.00 -4.85
N ILE A 390 -18.15 -9.80 -4.15
CA ILE A 390 -19.36 -9.18 -4.71
C ILE A 390 -19.06 -7.74 -5.12
N THR A 391 -18.45 -6.94 -4.28
CA THR A 391 -18.09 -5.53 -4.55
C THR A 391 -17.22 -5.42 -5.79
N VAL A 392 -16.17 -6.24 -5.89
CA VAL A 392 -15.29 -6.29 -7.08
C VAL A 392 -16.06 -6.73 -8.30
N SER A 393 -16.95 -7.72 -8.19
CA SER A 393 -17.74 -8.25 -9.30
C SER A 393 -18.75 -7.25 -9.84
N LEU A 394 -19.29 -6.39 -9.02
CA LEU A 394 -20.22 -5.32 -9.41
C LEU A 394 -19.51 -4.06 -9.93
N GLY A 395 -18.20 -3.91 -9.66
CA GLY A 395 -17.42 -2.76 -10.11
C GLY A 395 -17.21 -2.69 -11.62
N SER A 396 -16.62 -1.61 -12.09
CA SER A 396 -16.30 -1.43 -13.53
C SER A 396 -14.97 -2.08 -13.88
N GLU A 397 -14.86 -2.68 -15.06
CA GLU A 397 -13.59 -3.15 -15.63
C GLU A 397 -13.05 -2.09 -16.60
N LYS A 398 -11.85 -1.59 -16.35
CA LYS A 398 -11.18 -0.62 -17.23
C LYS A 398 -9.74 -1.04 -17.56
N LYS A 399 -9.48 -2.34 -17.58
CA LYS A 399 -8.20 -2.91 -17.97
C LYS A 399 -7.73 -2.33 -19.30
N GLY A 400 -6.47 -1.90 -19.33
CA GLY A 400 -5.85 -1.41 -20.57
C GLY A 400 -6.28 -0.01 -20.99
N LYS A 401 -7.03 0.73 -20.14
CA LYS A 401 -7.36 2.13 -20.41
C LYS A 401 -6.09 2.90 -20.81
N SER A 402 -6.11 3.54 -22.00
CA SER A 402 -5.05 4.47 -22.37
C SER A 402 -5.08 5.66 -21.42
N PHE A 403 -3.89 6.04 -20.90
CA PHE A 403 -3.74 7.24 -20.08
C PHE A 403 -3.26 8.44 -20.91
N LEU A 404 -2.76 8.17 -22.13
CA LEU A 404 -2.42 9.20 -23.11
C LEU A 404 -3.64 9.48 -23.99
N ARG A 405 -3.80 10.72 -24.41
CA ARG A 405 -4.79 11.07 -25.44
C ARG A 405 -4.39 10.38 -26.73
N GLU A 406 -5.31 9.66 -27.33
CA GLU A 406 -5.18 9.20 -28.69
C GLU A 406 -5.32 10.45 -29.60
N GLU A 407 -4.39 10.64 -30.51
CA GLU A 407 -4.59 11.63 -31.59
C GLU A 407 -5.83 11.20 -32.37
N PRO A 408 -6.74 12.13 -32.73
CA PRO A 408 -7.77 11.83 -33.71
C PRO A 408 -7.08 11.29 -34.95
N ALA A 409 -7.44 10.07 -35.37
CA ALA A 409 -6.97 9.58 -36.66
C ALA A 409 -7.34 10.68 -37.71
N GLU A 410 -6.31 11.35 -38.28
CA GLU A 410 -6.55 12.28 -39.36
C GLU A 410 -7.38 11.54 -40.41
N ALA A 411 -8.57 12.06 -40.67
CA ALA A 411 -9.40 11.55 -41.75
C ALA A 411 -8.57 11.63 -43.02
N VAL A 412 -8.11 10.49 -43.52
CA VAL A 412 -7.46 10.40 -44.82
C VAL A 412 -8.42 10.97 -45.81
N PRO A 413 -8.14 12.11 -46.46
CA PRO A 413 -9.00 12.61 -47.53
C PRO A 413 -9.10 11.53 -48.60
N ARG A 414 -10.34 11.14 -48.91
CA ARG A 414 -10.63 10.21 -50.00
C ARG A 414 -10.32 10.84 -51.36
#